data_d63e4b3f10c78f8d4a60548d4e5f9d4a
#
_entry.id   d63e4b3f10c78f8d4a60548d4e5f9d4a
#
_cell.length_a   1.000
_cell.length_b   1.000
_cell.length_c   1.000
_cell.angle_alpha   90.00
_cell.angle_beta   90.00
_cell.angle_gamma   90.00
#
_symmetry.space_group_name_H-M   'P 1'
#
loop_
_entity.id
_entity.type
_entity.pdbx_description
1 polymer ?
#
loop_
_entity_poly.entity_id
_entity_poly.type
_entity_poly.pdbx_seq_one_letter_code
_entity_poly.pdbx_strand_id
1 'polypeptide(L)'
;TLNEVVTGLMMCPADKRPRLGYIPGGSTNDFANTLGISSVMEKAAEQFCVGKPFCCDIGKFNGRYFTYVAAFGLFTEVSYETPQPLKNALGHAAYLLEGAKSLTSIKSYALKVRCDEEEIEGKFIYGQLSNSTSIGGILNITRTGVQLDDGLFEVILIHMPENLLELNEIVASLMSQKLADCKYIFFRRAKSVTVQSDIPLPWTLDGESGGSFTYSQAEIVPGAVTFNLDLPDNKSDS
;
A
#
# COMPACT_ATOMS: atom_id res chain seq x y z
N THR A 1 10.27 -7.94 8.67
CA THR A 1 11.53 -8.59 8.21
C THR A 1 12.00 -8.06 6.85
N LEU A 2 11.18 -8.06 5.78
CA LEU A 2 11.61 -7.50 4.48
C LEU A 2 11.95 -6.00 4.59
N ASN A 3 11.10 -5.23 5.26
CA ASN A 3 11.31 -3.80 5.52
C ASN A 3 12.65 -3.53 6.24
N GLU A 4 13.02 -4.35 7.22
CA GLU A 4 14.30 -4.22 7.96
C GLU A 4 15.49 -4.48 7.03
N VAL A 5 15.41 -5.51 6.16
CA VAL A 5 16.45 -5.81 5.18
C VAL A 5 16.60 -4.65 4.19
N VAL A 6 15.49 -4.14 3.66
CA VAL A 6 15.48 -3.00 2.74
C VAL A 6 16.04 -1.75 3.44
N THR A 7 15.62 -1.47 4.67
CA THR A 7 16.16 -0.34 5.46
C THR A 7 17.68 -0.46 5.63
N GLY A 8 18.19 -1.65 5.93
CA GLY A 8 19.63 -1.92 6.02
C GLY A 8 20.36 -1.70 4.70
N LEU A 9 19.77 -2.15 3.58
CA LEU A 9 20.32 -1.91 2.24
C LEU A 9 20.37 -0.43 1.89
N MET A 10 19.36 0.33 2.28
CA MET A 10 19.31 1.77 2.00
C MET A 10 20.40 2.56 2.74
N MET A 11 21.02 1.99 3.79
CA MET A 11 22.21 2.56 4.45
C MET A 11 23.49 2.32 3.65
N CYS A 12 23.48 1.39 2.70
CA CYS A 12 24.64 1.12 1.84
C CYS A 12 24.65 2.06 0.62
N PRO A 13 25.84 2.45 0.12
CA PRO A 13 25.97 3.14 -1.16
C PRO A 13 25.25 2.37 -2.27
N ALA A 14 24.57 3.06 -3.17
CA ALA A 14 23.70 2.45 -4.18
C ALA A 14 24.45 1.43 -5.08
N ASP A 15 25.70 1.75 -5.43
CA ASP A 15 26.58 0.90 -6.23
C ASP A 15 27.08 -0.37 -5.52
N LYS A 16 26.88 -0.45 -4.20
CA LYS A 16 27.30 -1.59 -3.36
C LYS A 16 26.12 -2.43 -2.85
N ARG A 17 24.90 -2.08 -3.21
CA ARG A 17 23.72 -2.86 -2.79
C ARG A 17 23.66 -4.20 -3.52
N PRO A 18 23.61 -5.33 -2.80
CA PRO A 18 23.43 -6.64 -3.43
C PRO A 18 22.01 -6.77 -3.99
N ARG A 19 21.86 -7.68 -4.95
CA ARG A 19 20.53 -8.14 -5.39
C ARG A 19 19.89 -8.99 -4.33
N LEU A 20 18.58 -8.89 -4.17
CA LEU A 20 17.80 -9.66 -3.21
C LEU A 20 17.12 -10.86 -3.85
N GLY A 21 17.18 -11.98 -3.16
CA GLY A 21 16.25 -13.08 -3.32
C GLY A 21 15.19 -12.98 -2.23
N TYR A 22 13.91 -13.14 -2.59
CA TYR A 22 12.82 -13.08 -1.62
C TYR A 22 12.03 -14.38 -1.62
N ILE A 23 12.07 -15.07 -0.48
CA ILE A 23 11.28 -16.29 -0.22
C ILE A 23 10.20 -15.91 0.79
N PRO A 24 8.90 -15.89 0.40
CA PRO A 24 7.84 -15.46 1.29
C PRO A 24 7.57 -16.49 2.39
N GLY A 25 7.65 -16.09 3.66
CA GLY A 25 7.36 -16.90 4.83
C GLY A 25 6.23 -16.35 5.70
N GLY A 26 5.59 -15.26 5.27
CA GLY A 26 4.48 -14.63 5.98
C GLY A 26 3.12 -15.24 5.64
N SER A 27 2.06 -14.75 6.32
CA SER A 27 0.69 -15.22 6.11
C SER A 27 0.00 -14.58 4.89
N THR A 28 0.28 -13.31 4.59
CA THR A 28 -0.37 -12.54 3.51
C THR A 28 0.49 -12.45 2.26
N ASN A 29 1.79 -12.19 2.46
CA ASN A 29 2.81 -12.12 1.41
C ASN A 29 2.47 -11.15 0.26
N ASP A 30 1.81 -10.02 0.56
CA ASP A 30 1.31 -9.06 -0.45
C ASP A 30 2.40 -8.62 -1.44
N PHE A 31 3.57 -8.29 -0.93
CA PHE A 31 4.65 -7.84 -1.80
C PHE A 31 5.23 -8.98 -2.66
N ALA A 32 5.30 -10.20 -2.14
CA ALA A 32 5.68 -11.36 -2.95
C ALA A 32 4.67 -11.62 -4.07
N ASN A 33 3.37 -11.51 -3.76
CA ASN A 33 2.30 -11.63 -4.76
C ASN A 33 2.42 -10.55 -5.84
N THR A 34 2.74 -9.30 -5.45
CA THR A 34 2.98 -8.20 -6.38
C THR A 34 4.18 -8.47 -7.28
N LEU A 35 5.25 -9.03 -6.75
CA LEU A 35 6.45 -9.41 -7.50
C LEU A 35 6.29 -10.70 -8.31
N GLY A 36 5.13 -11.39 -8.26
CA GLY A 36 4.92 -12.67 -8.95
C GLY A 36 5.73 -13.84 -8.37
N ILE A 37 6.15 -13.73 -7.10
CA ILE A 37 6.93 -14.77 -6.42
C ILE A 37 5.99 -15.84 -5.87
N SER A 38 6.34 -17.12 -6.09
CA SER A 38 5.56 -18.25 -5.60
C SER A 38 5.47 -18.28 -4.08
N SER A 39 4.29 -18.64 -3.55
CA SER A 39 4.11 -18.92 -2.12
C SER A 39 4.75 -20.27 -1.68
N VAL A 40 5.12 -21.12 -2.63
CA VAL A 40 5.84 -22.37 -2.38
C VAL A 40 7.34 -22.04 -2.34
N MET A 41 7.98 -22.26 -1.19
CA MET A 41 9.35 -21.82 -0.91
C MET A 41 10.38 -22.38 -1.90
N GLU A 42 10.26 -23.64 -2.28
CA GLU A 42 11.13 -24.29 -3.25
C GLU A 42 11.05 -23.62 -4.63
N LYS A 43 9.81 -23.32 -5.08
CA LYS A 43 9.59 -22.63 -6.34
C LYS A 43 10.08 -21.18 -6.29
N ALA A 44 9.92 -20.50 -5.16
CA ALA A 44 10.45 -19.14 -4.97
C ALA A 44 11.98 -19.13 -5.06
N ALA A 45 12.65 -20.15 -4.49
CA ALA A 45 14.10 -20.31 -4.59
C ALA A 45 14.54 -20.59 -6.04
N GLU A 46 13.82 -21.46 -6.77
CA GLU A 46 14.06 -21.72 -8.20
C GLU A 46 13.90 -20.45 -9.03
N GLN A 47 12.82 -19.69 -8.82
CA GLN A 47 12.58 -18.39 -9.49
C GLN A 47 13.74 -17.41 -9.25
N PHE A 48 14.27 -17.36 -8.02
CA PHE A 48 15.44 -16.52 -7.73
C PHE A 48 16.68 -16.96 -8.52
N CYS A 49 16.93 -18.26 -8.63
CA CYS A 49 18.12 -18.79 -9.31
C CYS A 49 18.13 -18.50 -10.82
N VAL A 50 16.96 -18.56 -11.46
CA VAL A 50 16.82 -18.31 -12.91
C VAL A 50 16.44 -16.86 -13.24
N GLY A 51 16.06 -16.09 -12.25
CA GLY A 51 15.51 -14.75 -12.38
C GLY A 51 16.49 -13.73 -12.96
N LYS A 52 15.93 -12.70 -13.57
CA LYS A 52 16.63 -11.52 -14.08
C LYS A 52 16.57 -10.38 -13.05
N PRO A 53 17.54 -9.44 -13.05
CA PRO A 53 17.48 -8.27 -12.20
C PRO A 53 16.28 -7.40 -12.54
N PHE A 54 15.51 -7.05 -11.51
CA PHE A 54 14.39 -6.11 -11.57
C PHE A 54 14.60 -5.03 -10.51
N CYS A 55 14.74 -3.77 -10.94
CA CYS A 55 14.86 -2.63 -10.03
C CYS A 55 13.50 -2.21 -9.54
N CYS A 56 13.35 -2.09 -8.23
CA CYS A 56 12.10 -1.74 -7.57
C CYS A 56 12.23 -0.41 -6.84
N ASP A 57 11.21 0.41 -6.95
CA ASP A 57 11.09 1.66 -6.20
C ASP A 57 10.73 1.36 -4.74
N ILE A 58 11.13 2.24 -3.83
CA ILE A 58 10.89 2.14 -2.39
C ILE A 58 10.32 3.46 -1.89
N GLY A 59 9.42 3.40 -0.94
CA GLY A 59 8.92 4.58 -0.27
C GLY A 59 9.82 5.02 0.89
N LYS A 60 9.94 6.34 1.08
CA LYS A 60 10.55 6.95 2.25
C LYS A 60 9.54 7.86 2.94
N PHE A 61 9.25 7.59 4.20
CA PHE A 61 8.25 8.26 5.02
C PHE A 61 8.89 8.83 6.29
N ASN A 62 8.90 10.15 6.46
CA ASN A 62 9.51 10.84 7.61
C ASN A 62 10.90 10.30 7.95
N GLY A 63 11.74 10.04 6.94
CA GLY A 63 13.10 9.50 7.09
C GLY A 63 13.22 7.99 7.27
N ARG A 64 12.11 7.25 7.38
CA ARG A 64 12.06 5.78 7.43
C ARG A 64 11.68 5.22 6.07
N TYR A 65 12.13 4.01 5.75
CA TYR A 65 11.78 3.35 4.50
C TYR A 65 10.58 2.41 4.68
N PHE A 66 9.79 2.25 3.63
CA PHE A 66 8.78 1.21 3.51
C PHE A 66 8.83 0.59 2.11
N THR A 67 8.52 -0.70 2.04
CA THR A 67 8.71 -1.47 0.82
C THR A 67 7.52 -1.36 -0.12
N TYR A 68 6.28 -1.42 0.41
CA TYR A 68 5.10 -1.49 -0.43
C TYR A 68 3.91 -0.64 0.02
N VAL A 69 3.76 -0.33 1.32
CA VAL A 69 2.63 0.47 1.78
C VAL A 69 2.92 1.29 3.03
N ALA A 70 2.50 2.56 3.00
CA ALA A 70 2.29 3.39 4.16
C ALA A 70 0.80 3.74 4.24
N ALA A 71 0.13 3.51 5.38
CA ALA A 71 -1.31 3.68 5.51
C ALA A 71 -1.72 4.23 6.88
N PHE A 72 -2.90 4.86 6.93
CA PHE A 72 -3.53 5.34 8.17
C PHE A 72 -5.04 5.08 8.15
N GLY A 73 -5.64 5.13 9.34
CA GLY A 73 -7.09 5.08 9.52
C GLY A 73 -7.66 3.66 9.54
N LEU A 74 -8.83 3.50 8.95
CA LEU A 74 -9.56 2.23 8.95
C LEU A 74 -8.66 1.11 8.40
N PHE A 75 -8.73 -0.10 8.95
CA PHE A 75 -7.90 -1.26 8.59
C PHE A 75 -6.46 -1.25 9.14
N THR A 76 -5.92 -0.13 9.62
CA THR A 76 -4.56 -0.11 10.16
C THR A 76 -4.54 -0.49 11.65
N GLU A 77 -5.58 -0.18 12.41
CA GLU A 77 -5.70 -0.52 13.84
C GLU A 77 -6.04 -2.01 14.08
N VAL A 78 -6.58 -2.70 13.07
CA VAL A 78 -7.11 -4.08 13.16
C VAL A 78 -6.01 -5.15 13.16
N SER A 79 -4.75 -4.80 12.83
CA SER A 79 -3.66 -5.77 12.71
C SER A 79 -3.27 -6.46 14.01
N TYR A 80 -3.63 -5.93 15.17
CA TYR A 80 -3.13 -6.43 16.46
C TYR A 80 -4.14 -7.25 17.28
N GLU A 81 -5.46 -7.13 17.04
CA GLU A 81 -6.47 -7.74 17.93
C GLU A 81 -7.55 -8.60 17.24
N THR A 82 -7.55 -8.72 15.90
CA THR A 82 -8.66 -9.37 15.18
C THR A 82 -8.41 -10.83 14.86
N PRO A 83 -9.36 -11.75 15.15
CA PRO A 83 -9.26 -13.17 14.80
C PRO A 83 -9.12 -13.42 13.31
N GLN A 84 -8.36 -14.45 12.94
CA GLN A 84 -8.01 -14.89 11.57
C GLN A 84 -9.19 -14.95 10.54
N PRO A 85 -10.45 -15.27 10.89
CA PRO A 85 -11.55 -15.35 9.92
C PRO A 85 -11.95 -13.99 9.30
N LEU A 86 -11.64 -12.87 9.97
CA LEU A 86 -11.95 -11.52 9.47
C LEU A 86 -10.91 -10.97 8.48
N LYS A 87 -9.84 -11.72 8.19
CA LYS A 87 -8.77 -11.31 7.28
C LYS A 87 -9.11 -11.49 5.79
N ASN A 88 -10.27 -12.02 5.44
CA ASN A 88 -10.69 -12.14 4.05
C ASN A 88 -11.34 -10.83 3.58
N ALA A 89 -11.01 -10.36 2.38
CA ALA A 89 -11.49 -9.11 1.79
C ALA A 89 -13.01 -8.90 1.88
N LEU A 90 -13.80 -9.98 1.75
CA LEU A 90 -15.25 -9.98 1.98
C LEU A 90 -15.62 -9.70 3.44
N GLY A 91 -14.81 -10.18 4.40
CA GLY A 91 -15.04 -9.95 5.83
C GLY A 91 -14.88 -8.48 6.22
N HIS A 92 -13.93 -7.74 5.61
CA HIS A 92 -13.73 -6.33 5.90
C HIS A 92 -14.83 -5.44 5.29
N ALA A 93 -15.30 -5.74 4.07
CA ALA A 93 -16.44 -5.06 3.49
C ALA A 93 -17.75 -5.36 4.27
N ALA A 94 -17.95 -6.61 4.70
CA ALA A 94 -19.07 -6.99 5.57
C ALA A 94 -18.95 -6.36 6.97
N TYR A 95 -17.73 -6.23 7.51
CA TYR A 95 -17.45 -5.54 8.77
C TYR A 95 -17.74 -4.04 8.68
N LEU A 96 -17.40 -3.39 7.56
CA LEU A 96 -17.82 -2.02 7.28
C LEU A 96 -19.36 -1.90 7.24
N LEU A 97 -20.03 -2.85 6.62
CA LEU A 97 -21.51 -2.88 6.54
C LEU A 97 -22.17 -3.26 7.87
N GLU A 98 -21.60 -4.16 8.68
CA GLU A 98 -22.11 -4.50 10.03
C GLU A 98 -21.73 -3.44 11.08
N GLY A 99 -20.52 -2.89 11.01
CA GLY A 99 -20.07 -1.78 11.85
C GLY A 99 -20.81 -0.48 11.54
N ALA A 100 -21.32 -0.32 10.32
CA ALA A 100 -22.14 0.80 9.85
C ALA A 100 -23.56 0.84 10.44
N LYS A 101 -23.88 0.01 11.44
CA LYS A 101 -25.06 0.27 12.30
C LYS A 101 -24.99 1.66 12.96
N SER A 102 -23.81 2.30 12.95
CA SER A 102 -23.65 3.71 13.25
C SER A 102 -22.41 4.25 12.52
N LEU A 103 -22.61 5.06 11.48
CA LEU A 103 -21.53 5.84 10.83
C LEU A 103 -20.76 6.70 11.85
N THR A 104 -21.40 7.04 12.97
CA THR A 104 -20.80 7.81 14.06
C THR A 104 -19.67 7.08 14.80
N SER A 105 -19.55 5.77 14.64
CA SER A 105 -18.46 4.99 15.23
C SER A 105 -17.19 4.97 14.35
N ILE A 106 -17.28 5.40 13.09
CA ILE A 106 -16.14 5.43 12.18
C ILE A 106 -15.28 6.65 12.50
N LYS A 107 -14.03 6.40 12.91
CA LYS A 107 -13.05 7.46 13.16
C LYS A 107 -12.63 8.10 11.85
N SER A 108 -12.71 9.40 11.77
CA SER A 108 -12.24 10.19 10.63
C SER A 108 -11.23 11.24 11.06
N TYR A 109 -10.41 11.68 10.12
CA TYR A 109 -9.37 12.66 10.31
C TYR A 109 -9.58 13.83 9.34
N ALA A 110 -9.58 15.05 9.85
CA ALA A 110 -9.52 16.25 9.02
C ALA A 110 -8.08 16.42 8.54
N LEU A 111 -7.88 16.31 7.23
CA LEU A 111 -6.56 16.28 6.61
C LEU A 111 -6.48 17.27 5.46
N LYS A 112 -5.29 17.84 5.31
CA LYS A 112 -4.84 18.54 4.11
C LYS A 112 -3.73 17.69 3.49
N VAL A 113 -3.98 17.19 2.28
CA VAL A 113 -3.08 16.28 1.56
C VAL A 113 -2.64 16.93 0.27
N ARG A 114 -1.33 16.93 0.03
CA ARG A 114 -0.76 17.38 -1.24
C ARG A 114 -0.08 16.19 -1.93
N CYS A 115 -0.48 15.94 -3.16
CA CYS A 115 0.11 14.95 -4.05
C CYS A 115 0.79 15.71 -5.19
N ASP A 116 2.12 15.82 -5.15
CA ASP A 116 2.91 16.70 -6.01
C ASP A 116 2.34 18.15 -5.99
N GLU A 117 1.72 18.60 -7.08
CA GLU A 117 1.13 19.94 -7.19
C GLU A 117 -0.38 19.97 -6.84
N GLU A 118 -1.05 18.84 -6.74
CA GLU A 118 -2.48 18.75 -6.44
C GLU A 118 -2.72 18.71 -4.93
N GLU A 119 -3.64 19.56 -4.44
CA GLU A 119 -3.99 19.61 -3.04
C GLU A 119 -5.46 19.26 -2.84
N ILE A 120 -5.73 18.42 -1.83
CA ILE A 120 -7.08 18.05 -1.41
C ILE A 120 -7.20 18.22 0.10
N GLU A 121 -8.36 18.72 0.53
CA GLU A 121 -8.70 18.91 1.93
C GLU A 121 -10.06 18.28 2.24
N GLY A 122 -10.18 17.62 3.40
CA GLY A 122 -11.43 16.97 3.77
C GLY A 122 -11.31 16.11 5.01
N LYS A 123 -12.39 15.35 5.30
CA LYS A 123 -12.42 14.32 6.33
C LYS A 123 -12.26 12.96 5.68
N PHE A 124 -11.26 12.21 6.11
CA PHE A 124 -10.92 10.91 5.56
C PHE A 124 -10.96 9.84 6.64
N ILE A 125 -11.45 8.66 6.29
CA ILE A 125 -11.49 7.48 7.16
C ILE A 125 -10.30 6.56 6.92
N TYR A 126 -9.70 6.66 5.74
CA TYR A 126 -8.57 5.82 5.32
C TYR A 126 -7.69 6.57 4.32
N GLY A 127 -6.39 6.28 4.37
CA GLY A 127 -5.46 6.70 3.33
C GLY A 127 -4.28 5.75 3.24
N GLN A 128 -3.79 5.60 2.01
CA GLN A 128 -2.59 4.82 1.73
C GLN A 128 -1.76 5.42 0.61
N LEU A 129 -0.47 5.18 0.72
CA LEU A 129 0.55 5.42 -0.29
C LEU A 129 1.18 4.07 -0.56
N SER A 130 1.10 3.57 -1.78
CA SER A 130 1.58 2.23 -2.08
C SER A 130 2.40 2.19 -3.36
N ASN A 131 3.36 1.26 -3.38
CA ASN A 131 4.02 0.75 -4.57
C ASN A 131 3.76 -0.75 -4.62
N SER A 132 2.50 -1.15 -4.84
CA SER A 132 2.07 -2.54 -4.82
C SER A 132 0.73 -2.72 -5.49
N THR A 133 0.55 -3.84 -6.17
CA THR A 133 -0.74 -4.23 -6.78
C THR A 133 -1.69 -4.87 -5.78
N SER A 134 -1.19 -5.31 -4.60
CA SER A 134 -1.97 -5.98 -3.57
C SER A 134 -1.65 -5.40 -2.20
N ILE A 135 -2.66 -5.10 -1.40
CA ILE A 135 -2.52 -4.51 -0.09
C ILE A 135 -3.47 -5.17 0.90
N GLY A 136 -2.87 -5.80 1.94
CA GLY A 136 -3.60 -6.47 3.01
C GLY A 136 -4.48 -7.63 2.53
N GLY A 137 -4.28 -8.13 1.31
CA GLY A 137 -5.16 -9.10 0.65
C GLY A 137 -6.56 -8.56 0.33
N ILE A 138 -6.80 -7.26 0.54
CA ILE A 138 -8.12 -6.62 0.43
C ILE A 138 -8.25 -5.83 -0.87
N LEU A 139 -7.24 -4.99 -1.14
CA LEU A 139 -7.21 -4.15 -2.34
C LEU A 139 -6.28 -4.80 -3.37
N ASN A 140 -6.85 -5.18 -4.49
CA ASN A 140 -6.10 -5.61 -5.65
C ASN A 140 -6.25 -4.53 -6.72
N ILE A 141 -5.20 -3.72 -6.91
CA ILE A 141 -5.20 -2.59 -7.85
C ILE A 141 -4.58 -2.94 -9.19
N THR A 142 -4.54 -4.21 -9.55
CA THR A 142 -3.96 -4.70 -10.83
C THR A 142 -4.55 -4.04 -12.06
N ARG A 143 -5.82 -3.61 -12.01
CA ARG A 143 -6.50 -2.94 -13.12
C ARG A 143 -6.06 -1.49 -13.35
N THR A 144 -5.35 -0.89 -12.41
CA THR A 144 -4.89 0.51 -12.52
C THR A 144 -3.52 0.65 -13.19
N GLY A 145 -2.91 -0.49 -13.59
CA GLY A 145 -1.61 -0.46 -14.26
C GLY A 145 -0.45 -0.07 -13.34
N VAL A 146 -0.49 -0.53 -12.08
CA VAL A 146 0.61 -0.32 -11.13
C VAL A 146 1.91 -0.88 -11.70
N GLN A 147 2.94 -0.05 -11.71
CA GLN A 147 4.32 -0.39 -12.08
C GLN A 147 5.20 -0.14 -10.87
N LEU A 148 6.11 -1.06 -10.58
CA LEU A 148 6.96 -1.00 -9.40
C LEU A 148 8.26 -0.21 -9.60
N ASP A 149 8.45 0.33 -10.80
CA ASP A 149 9.68 0.97 -11.28
C ASP A 149 9.42 2.26 -12.07
N ASP A 150 8.25 2.86 -11.90
CA ASP A 150 7.87 4.08 -12.64
C ASP A 150 8.06 5.39 -11.84
N GLY A 151 8.57 5.27 -10.61
CA GLY A 151 8.84 6.40 -9.73
C GLY A 151 7.60 7.07 -9.15
N LEU A 152 6.49 6.34 -9.02
CA LEU A 152 5.22 6.87 -8.52
C LEU A 152 4.62 5.98 -7.41
N PHE A 153 3.92 6.62 -6.47
CA PHE A 153 2.99 5.94 -5.57
C PHE A 153 1.59 5.91 -6.17
N GLU A 154 0.84 4.87 -5.87
CA GLU A 154 -0.62 4.92 -5.89
C GLU A 154 -1.11 5.50 -4.56
N VAL A 155 -1.77 6.65 -4.64
CA VAL A 155 -2.37 7.35 -3.50
C VAL A 155 -3.86 7.10 -3.49
N ILE A 156 -4.37 6.53 -2.41
CA ILE A 156 -5.80 6.32 -2.20
C ILE A 156 -6.21 7.00 -0.90
N LEU A 157 -7.22 7.87 -0.98
CA LEU A 157 -7.86 8.45 0.19
C LEU A 157 -9.36 8.17 0.11
N ILE A 158 -9.95 7.69 1.22
CA ILE A 158 -11.39 7.42 1.29
C ILE A 158 -12.01 8.48 2.20
N HIS A 159 -12.92 9.27 1.62
CA HIS A 159 -13.67 10.28 2.37
C HIS A 159 -14.58 9.64 3.42
N MET A 160 -14.86 10.38 4.49
CA MET A 160 -15.88 10.03 5.46
C MET A 160 -17.26 10.05 4.78
N PRO A 161 -17.97 8.90 4.68
CA PRO A 161 -19.31 8.88 4.12
C PRO A 161 -20.30 9.57 5.07
N GLU A 162 -21.23 10.35 4.52
CA GLU A 162 -22.25 11.05 5.28
C GLU A 162 -23.50 10.17 5.55
N ASN A 163 -23.70 9.15 4.72
CA ASN A 163 -24.83 8.24 4.80
C ASN A 163 -24.50 6.84 4.29
N LEU A 164 -25.43 5.89 4.48
CA LEU A 164 -25.24 4.49 4.07
C LEU A 164 -25.17 4.28 2.56
N LEU A 165 -25.75 5.18 1.75
CA LEU A 165 -25.69 5.06 0.30
C LEU A 165 -24.28 5.36 -0.19
N GLU A 166 -23.63 6.39 0.35
CA GLU A 166 -22.24 6.73 0.06
C GLU A 166 -21.29 5.60 0.50
N LEU A 167 -21.52 5.05 1.71
CA LEU A 167 -20.74 3.91 2.18
C LEU A 167 -20.88 2.70 1.24
N ASN A 168 -22.11 2.38 0.79
CA ASN A 168 -22.32 1.29 -0.17
C ASN A 168 -21.62 1.54 -1.51
N GLU A 169 -21.61 2.78 -1.99
CA GLU A 169 -20.90 3.16 -3.22
C GLU A 169 -19.38 2.98 -3.07
N ILE A 170 -18.80 3.40 -1.94
CA ILE A 170 -17.39 3.17 -1.60
C ILE A 170 -17.08 1.66 -1.61
N VAL A 171 -17.87 0.86 -0.87
CA VAL A 171 -17.65 -0.59 -0.78
C VAL A 171 -17.77 -1.27 -2.16
N ALA A 172 -18.78 -0.91 -2.95
CA ALA A 172 -18.97 -1.44 -4.29
C ALA A 172 -17.79 -1.10 -5.22
N SER A 173 -17.27 0.12 -5.10
CA SER A 173 -16.10 0.58 -5.86
C SER A 173 -14.81 -0.19 -5.47
N LEU A 174 -14.58 -0.40 -4.18
CA LEU A 174 -13.45 -1.20 -3.68
C LEU A 174 -13.54 -2.64 -4.18
N MET A 175 -14.73 -3.27 -4.10
CA MET A 175 -14.94 -4.64 -4.56
C MET A 175 -14.80 -4.80 -6.07
N SER A 176 -15.26 -3.83 -6.85
CA SER A 176 -15.18 -3.84 -8.31
C SER A 176 -13.83 -3.36 -8.86
N GLN A 177 -12.94 -2.87 -7.99
CA GLN A 177 -11.62 -2.29 -8.33
C GLN A 177 -11.74 -1.08 -9.28
N LYS A 178 -12.85 -0.34 -9.21
CA LYS A 178 -13.12 0.88 -10.00
C LYS A 178 -12.96 2.13 -9.13
N LEU A 179 -11.77 2.29 -8.54
CA LEU A 179 -11.51 3.34 -7.56
C LEU A 179 -11.67 4.74 -8.15
N ALA A 180 -11.18 4.94 -9.37
CA ALA A 180 -11.22 6.24 -10.04
C ALA A 180 -12.64 6.70 -10.42
N ASP A 181 -13.61 5.79 -10.48
CA ASP A 181 -15.01 6.10 -10.84
C ASP A 181 -15.82 6.57 -9.62
N CYS A 182 -15.31 6.37 -8.40
CA CYS A 182 -16.02 6.71 -7.16
C CYS A 182 -15.62 8.11 -6.67
N LYS A 183 -16.57 9.03 -6.60
CA LYS A 183 -16.34 10.40 -6.12
C LYS A 183 -15.94 10.54 -4.65
N TYR A 184 -16.13 9.47 -3.86
CA TYR A 184 -15.72 9.41 -2.44
C TYR A 184 -14.34 8.80 -2.25
N ILE A 185 -13.69 8.39 -3.34
CA ILE A 185 -12.34 7.85 -3.34
C ILE A 185 -11.46 8.77 -4.19
N PHE A 186 -10.51 9.41 -3.55
CA PHE A 186 -9.45 10.12 -4.26
C PHE A 186 -8.38 9.10 -4.64
N PHE A 187 -8.14 8.93 -5.93
CA PHE A 187 -7.11 8.08 -6.48
C PHE A 187 -6.19 8.89 -7.37
N ARG A 188 -4.89 8.89 -7.07
CA ARG A 188 -3.86 9.59 -7.85
C ARG A 188 -2.57 8.80 -7.85
N ARG A 189 -1.69 9.17 -8.78
CA ARG A 189 -0.29 8.73 -8.82
C ARG A 189 0.57 9.95 -8.57
N ALA A 190 1.55 9.84 -7.65
CA ALA A 190 2.38 10.96 -7.23
C ALA A 190 3.79 10.50 -6.84
N LYS A 191 4.79 11.39 -7.02
CA LYS A 191 6.17 11.17 -6.58
C LYS A 191 6.36 11.51 -5.11
N SER A 192 5.62 12.51 -4.65
CA SER A 192 5.69 13.00 -3.28
C SER A 192 4.29 13.26 -2.73
N VAL A 193 4.12 12.97 -1.45
CA VAL A 193 2.87 13.20 -0.74
C VAL A 193 3.18 13.84 0.61
N THR A 194 2.49 14.92 0.93
CA THR A 194 2.49 15.48 2.29
C THR A 194 1.10 15.40 2.87
N VAL A 195 1.02 15.08 4.16
CA VAL A 195 -0.25 14.98 4.90
C VAL A 195 -0.13 15.82 6.16
N GLN A 196 -1.05 16.74 6.34
CA GLN A 196 -1.18 17.59 7.52
C GLN A 196 -2.51 17.33 8.23
N SER A 197 -2.46 17.24 9.55
CA SER A 197 -3.61 16.98 10.43
C SER A 197 -3.51 17.86 11.67
N ASP A 198 -4.66 18.23 12.25
CA ASP A 198 -4.71 18.99 13.52
C ASP A 198 -4.37 18.11 14.72
N ILE A 199 -4.50 16.80 14.61
CA ILE A 199 -4.19 15.83 15.64
C ILE A 199 -3.16 14.81 15.13
N PRO A 200 -2.35 14.17 16.02
CA PRO A 200 -1.43 13.14 15.60
C PRO A 200 -2.15 12.00 14.86
N LEU A 201 -1.79 11.79 13.61
CA LEU A 201 -2.30 10.74 12.72
C LEU A 201 -1.42 9.50 12.85
N PRO A 202 -1.94 8.35 13.34
CA PRO A 202 -1.18 7.12 13.44
C PRO A 202 -1.00 6.49 12.06
N TRP A 203 0.22 6.07 11.75
CA TRP A 203 0.59 5.43 10.50
C TRP A 203 1.08 4.01 10.72
N THR A 204 0.87 3.17 9.71
CA THR A 204 1.55 1.89 9.56
C THR A 204 2.44 1.91 8.32
N LEU A 205 3.61 1.27 8.42
CA LEU A 205 4.55 1.07 7.33
C LEU A 205 4.75 -0.43 7.16
N ASP A 206 4.37 -0.98 6.00
CA ASP A 206 4.45 -2.43 5.71
C ASP A 206 3.79 -3.31 6.81
N GLY A 207 2.69 -2.80 7.43
CA GLY A 207 1.96 -3.50 8.48
C GLY A 207 2.53 -3.33 9.91
N GLU A 208 3.60 -2.58 10.09
CA GLU A 208 4.20 -2.27 11.40
C GLU A 208 3.94 -0.80 11.79
N SER A 209 4.11 -0.47 13.08
CA SER A 209 3.92 0.92 13.53
C SER A 209 4.86 1.90 12.84
N GLY A 210 4.28 2.84 12.12
CA GLY A 210 4.96 3.95 11.47
C GLY A 210 5.18 5.17 12.35
N GLY A 211 4.51 5.23 13.52
CA GLY A 211 4.46 6.40 14.39
C GLY A 211 3.21 7.24 14.19
N SER A 212 3.09 8.36 14.95
CA SER A 212 1.95 9.28 14.87
C SER A 212 2.46 10.70 14.70
N PHE A 213 1.92 11.43 13.70
CA PHE A 213 2.42 12.74 13.31
C PHE A 213 1.27 13.69 12.96
N THR A 214 1.45 14.98 13.22
CA THR A 214 0.57 16.04 12.69
C THR A 214 0.99 16.50 11.29
N TYR A 215 2.24 16.23 10.92
CA TYR A 215 2.79 16.45 9.58
C TYR A 215 3.58 15.23 9.15
N SER A 216 3.27 14.71 7.98
CA SER A 216 3.95 13.57 7.38
C SER A 216 4.36 13.89 5.95
N GLN A 217 5.51 13.38 5.55
CA GLN A 217 6.02 13.49 4.19
C GLN A 217 6.48 12.13 3.70
N ALA A 218 6.04 11.76 2.51
CA ALA A 218 6.51 10.59 1.80
C ALA A 218 7.06 10.97 0.43
N GLU A 219 8.13 10.29 0.02
CA GLU A 219 8.74 10.43 -1.30
C GLU A 219 9.08 9.04 -1.84
N ILE A 220 8.94 8.85 -3.15
CA ILE A 220 9.41 7.64 -3.82
C ILE A 220 10.92 7.74 -4.03
N VAL A 221 11.63 6.63 -3.86
CA VAL A 221 13.06 6.48 -4.15
C VAL A 221 13.18 5.51 -5.33
N PRO A 222 13.36 6.03 -6.55
CA PRO A 222 13.32 5.21 -7.75
C PRO A 222 14.50 4.22 -7.82
N GLY A 223 14.21 3.01 -8.29
CA GLY A 223 15.22 1.97 -8.55
C GLY A 223 16.06 1.61 -7.32
N ALA A 224 15.50 1.75 -6.12
CA ALA A 224 16.26 1.72 -4.87
C ALA A 224 16.80 0.33 -4.51
N VAL A 225 16.07 -0.73 -4.87
CA VAL A 225 16.39 -2.12 -4.54
C VAL A 225 16.24 -3.00 -5.77
N THR A 226 17.17 -3.94 -5.96
CA THR A 226 17.11 -4.88 -7.07
C THR A 226 16.78 -6.27 -6.57
N PHE A 227 15.68 -6.85 -7.08
CA PHE A 227 15.33 -8.26 -6.89
C PHE A 227 15.72 -9.09 -8.10
N ASN A 228 16.01 -10.37 -7.89
CA ASN A 228 16.05 -11.33 -8.99
C ASN A 228 14.66 -11.95 -9.13
N LEU A 229 13.98 -11.69 -10.25
CA LEU A 229 12.62 -12.15 -10.51
C LEU A 229 12.57 -12.95 -11.81
N ASP A 230 11.85 -14.06 -11.79
CA ASP A 230 11.47 -14.82 -12.98
C ASP A 230 10.17 -14.21 -13.53
N LEU A 231 10.31 -13.04 -14.18
CA LEU A 231 9.19 -12.39 -14.83
C LEU A 231 9.00 -13.00 -16.23
N PRO A 232 7.75 -13.24 -16.67
CA PRO A 232 7.50 -13.62 -18.05
C PRO A 232 8.07 -12.53 -18.98
N ASP A 233 8.82 -12.95 -19.98
CA ASP A 233 9.33 -12.02 -20.98
C ASP A 233 8.13 -11.24 -21.54
N ASN A 234 8.10 -9.92 -21.33
CA ASN A 234 7.16 -9.04 -22.00
C ASN A 234 7.38 -9.25 -23.51
N LYS A 235 6.51 -10.04 -24.13
CA LYS A 235 6.43 -10.02 -25.59
C LYS A 235 6.04 -8.60 -25.94
N SER A 236 7.04 -7.82 -26.36
CA SER A 236 6.84 -6.56 -27.06
C SER A 236 5.91 -6.91 -28.24
N ASP A 237 4.65 -6.52 -28.13
CA ASP A 237 3.75 -6.50 -29.25
C ASP A 237 4.38 -5.57 -30.31
N SER A 238 4.92 -6.21 -31.34
CA SER A 238 5.42 -5.60 -32.56
C SER A 238 4.23 -5.25 -33.47
#